data_e2289c9d6ab993bcb4420ea1a55d897a
#
_entry.id   e2289c9d6ab993bcb4420ea1a55d897a
#
_cell.length_a   1.000
_cell.length_b   1.000
_cell.length_c   1.000
_cell.angle_alpha   90.00
_cell.angle_beta   90.00
_cell.angle_gamma   90.00
#
_symmetry.space_group_name_H-M   'P 1'
#
loop_
_entity.id
_entity.type
_entity.pdbx_description
1 polymer ?
#
loop_
_entity_poly.entity_id
_entity_poly.type
_entity_poly.pdbx_seq_one_letter_code
_entity_poly.pdbx_strand_id
1 'polypeptide(L)'
;MTNGIDHKTREAIQYWRRTGLDTRPWVYRIYSGGEDEMLLEMAPFRVTDNPYEDFSEGYYILNTNIKNSRIDHESMLSEGKASAYYDPWKFKIERLGKGDVVYLYQSGVGIVAFGEADGKLVKSPYQGVLADADEDYSMKLNRFQKVSPPLSAAEIKQVTGINYVFMSTMFGLDAESGKAIRNFIVENGRAGF
;
A
#
# COMPACT_ATOMS: atom_id res chain seq x y z
N MET A 1 13.94 25.66 -29.19
CA MET A 1 12.70 24.83 -29.34
C MET A 1 12.41 24.24 -27.97
N THR A 2 11.41 24.75 -27.28
CA THR A 2 11.02 24.32 -25.95
C THR A 2 10.12 23.10 -26.12
N ASN A 3 10.62 21.92 -25.90
CA ASN A 3 9.81 20.72 -25.79
C ASN A 3 8.92 20.86 -24.55
N GLY A 4 7.70 21.36 -24.77
CA GLY A 4 6.73 21.48 -23.73
C GLY A 4 6.23 20.09 -23.33
N ILE A 5 6.40 19.77 -22.07
CA ILE A 5 5.76 18.61 -21.46
C ILE A 5 4.23 18.73 -21.72
N ASP A 6 3.64 17.70 -22.33
CA ASP A 6 2.20 17.70 -22.61
C ASP A 6 1.35 17.74 -21.34
N HIS A 7 0.04 18.04 -21.51
CA HIS A 7 -0.87 18.20 -20.39
C HIS A 7 -1.01 16.93 -19.53
N LYS A 8 -1.06 15.73 -20.15
CA LYS A 8 -1.19 14.45 -19.45
C LYS A 8 0.04 14.13 -18.61
N THR A 9 1.22 14.43 -19.15
CA THR A 9 2.49 14.26 -18.42
C THR A 9 2.57 15.21 -17.23
N ARG A 10 2.07 16.46 -17.36
CA ARG A 10 1.99 17.40 -16.23
C ARG A 10 1.03 16.92 -15.16
N GLU A 11 -0.14 16.41 -15.52
CA GLU A 11 -1.11 15.84 -14.59
C GLU A 11 -0.54 14.63 -13.85
N ALA A 12 0.17 13.74 -14.57
CA ALA A 12 0.84 12.59 -13.96
C ALA A 12 1.92 13.03 -12.95
N ILE A 13 2.73 14.05 -13.29
CA ILE A 13 3.73 14.61 -12.37
C ILE A 13 3.07 15.28 -11.16
N GLN A 14 1.95 15.98 -11.34
CA GLN A 14 1.20 16.57 -10.21
C GLN A 14 0.59 15.50 -9.33
N TYR A 15 0.04 14.45 -9.92
CA TYR A 15 -0.45 13.29 -9.19
C TYR A 15 0.65 12.65 -8.35
N TRP A 16 1.85 12.45 -8.91
CA TRP A 16 3.00 11.94 -8.18
C TRP A 16 3.43 12.82 -7.01
N ARG A 17 3.49 14.14 -7.24
CA ARG A 17 3.84 15.08 -6.18
C ARG A 17 2.84 15.05 -5.03
N ARG A 18 1.56 14.82 -5.35
CA ARG A 18 0.48 14.76 -4.36
C ARG A 18 0.44 13.44 -3.60
N THR A 19 0.68 12.29 -4.27
CA THR A 19 0.55 10.96 -3.68
C THR A 19 1.85 10.42 -3.09
N GLY A 20 2.95 11.12 -3.31
CA GLY A 20 4.29 10.63 -2.99
C GLY A 20 4.78 9.61 -4.02
N LEU A 21 6.07 9.65 -4.33
CA LEU A 21 6.68 8.70 -5.25
C LEU A 21 6.49 7.27 -4.72
N ASP A 22 5.81 6.46 -5.53
CA ASP A 22 5.77 5.04 -5.30
C ASP A 22 7.15 4.43 -5.51
N THR A 23 7.55 3.52 -4.66
CA THR A 23 8.79 2.75 -4.81
C THR A 23 8.65 1.62 -5.82
N ARG A 24 7.47 1.43 -6.44
CA ARG A 24 7.28 0.45 -7.52
C ARG A 24 8.12 0.84 -8.73
N PRO A 25 8.75 -0.12 -9.41
CA PRO A 25 9.50 0.17 -10.62
C PRO A 25 8.56 0.74 -11.69
N TRP A 26 8.87 1.93 -12.15
CA TRP A 26 8.20 2.56 -13.28
C TRP A 26 8.78 1.97 -14.55
N VAL A 27 7.95 1.39 -15.39
CA VAL A 27 8.37 0.98 -16.74
C VAL A 27 8.17 2.17 -17.66
N TYR A 28 9.28 2.74 -18.11
CA TYR A 28 9.27 3.73 -19.18
C TYR A 28 9.12 3.00 -20.51
N ARG A 29 8.00 3.17 -21.20
CA ARG A 29 7.92 2.80 -22.61
C ARG A 29 8.33 4.01 -23.44
N ILE A 30 9.45 3.90 -24.10
CA ILE A 30 9.89 4.87 -25.11
C ILE A 30 9.30 4.36 -26.42
N TYR A 31 8.32 5.07 -26.96
CA TYR A 31 7.85 4.85 -28.32
C TYR A 31 8.64 5.80 -29.23
N SER A 32 9.49 5.26 -30.07
CA SER A 32 10.05 6.00 -31.20
C SER A 32 9.04 5.93 -32.34
N GLY A 33 8.14 6.87 -32.41
CA GLY A 33 7.33 7.12 -33.60
C GLY A 33 8.02 8.18 -34.43
N GLY A 34 8.50 7.84 -35.63
CA GLY A 34 9.05 8.69 -36.68
C GLY A 34 9.86 9.91 -36.22
N GLU A 35 10.83 10.27 -36.94
CA GLU A 35 12.03 11.10 -36.67
C GLU A 35 11.91 12.30 -35.69
N ASP A 36 10.75 12.68 -35.14
CA ASP A 36 10.58 13.92 -34.35
C ASP A 36 9.72 13.84 -33.08
N GLU A 37 9.16 12.69 -32.68
CA GLU A 37 8.36 12.62 -31.44
C GLU A 37 8.81 11.51 -30.50
N MET A 38 9.48 11.90 -29.45
CA MET A 38 9.73 11.07 -28.28
C MET A 38 8.57 11.27 -27.30
N LEU A 39 7.57 10.40 -27.35
CA LEU A 39 6.49 10.34 -26.39
C LEU A 39 6.94 9.55 -25.17
N LEU A 40 7.11 10.23 -24.05
CA LEU A 40 7.31 9.61 -22.74
C LEU A 40 5.93 9.35 -22.15
N GLU A 41 5.40 8.14 -22.31
CA GLU A 41 4.15 7.74 -21.67
C GLU A 41 4.47 7.21 -20.28
N MET A 42 4.15 8.02 -19.26
CA MET A 42 4.28 7.65 -17.87
C MET A 42 2.92 7.18 -17.37
N ALA A 43 2.63 5.90 -17.52
CA ALA A 43 1.46 5.31 -16.91
C ALA A 43 1.83 4.70 -15.54
N PRO A 44 1.02 4.89 -14.49
CA PRO A 44 1.13 4.05 -13.32
C PRO A 44 0.82 2.62 -13.78
N PHE A 45 1.83 1.77 -13.76
CA PHE A 45 1.68 0.40 -14.23
C PHE A 45 0.84 -0.36 -13.19
N ARG A 46 -0.49 -0.35 -13.37
CA ARG A 46 -1.27 -1.53 -13.02
C ARG A 46 -1.09 -2.48 -14.19
N VAL A 47 -0.49 -3.62 -13.93
CA VAL A 47 -0.43 -4.73 -14.87
C VAL A 47 -1.85 -5.28 -15.05
N THR A 48 -2.73 -4.50 -15.71
CA THR A 48 -4.10 -4.91 -16.01
C THR A 48 -4.32 -5.15 -17.49
N ASP A 49 -3.31 -4.89 -18.32
CA ASP A 49 -3.46 -5.00 -19.78
C ASP A 49 -2.80 -6.25 -20.38
N ASN A 50 -2.27 -7.14 -19.55
CA ASN A 50 -1.82 -8.45 -19.99
C ASN A 50 -2.86 -9.51 -19.60
N PRO A 51 -3.64 -10.06 -20.54
CA PRO A 51 -4.64 -11.10 -20.24
C PRO A 51 -4.03 -12.42 -19.77
N TYR A 52 -2.70 -12.52 -19.70
CA TYR A 52 -1.96 -13.70 -19.26
C TYR A 52 -1.13 -13.45 -17.99
N GLU A 53 -1.20 -12.26 -17.39
CA GLU A 53 -0.57 -12.06 -16.09
C GLU A 53 -1.53 -12.52 -15.01
N ASP A 54 -1.13 -13.61 -14.36
CA ASP A 54 -1.57 -13.97 -13.03
C ASP A 54 -1.65 -12.67 -12.20
N PHE A 55 -2.80 -12.41 -11.57
CA PHE A 55 -2.95 -11.29 -10.64
C PHE A 55 -1.93 -11.51 -9.53
N SER A 56 -0.72 -10.99 -9.71
CA SER A 56 0.29 -11.07 -8.67
C SER A 56 -0.23 -10.24 -7.51
N GLU A 57 -0.61 -10.93 -6.43
CA GLU A 57 -0.98 -10.31 -5.18
C GLU A 57 0.10 -9.30 -4.80
N GLY A 58 -0.26 -8.03 -4.69
CA GLY A 58 0.62 -7.01 -4.12
C GLY A 58 0.74 -7.27 -2.62
N TYR A 59 1.90 -6.98 -2.06
CA TYR A 59 2.14 -7.11 -0.62
C TYR A 59 2.53 -5.76 -0.04
N TYR A 60 1.87 -5.36 1.04
CA TYR A 60 2.08 -4.04 1.65
C TYR A 60 2.22 -4.15 3.16
N ILE A 61 3.07 -3.29 3.72
CA ILE A 61 3.08 -3.01 5.15
C ILE A 61 2.41 -1.65 5.36
N LEU A 62 1.38 -1.61 6.19
CA LEU A 62 0.64 -0.42 6.59
C LEU A 62 0.81 -0.18 8.09
N ASN A 63 1.32 0.98 8.46
CA ASN A 63 1.44 1.38 9.87
C ASN A 63 0.06 1.70 10.44
N THR A 64 -0.27 1.14 11.60
CA THR A 64 -1.56 1.33 12.27
C THR A 64 -1.74 2.68 12.98
N ASN A 65 -0.80 3.59 12.80
CA ASN A 65 -0.85 4.95 13.37
C ASN A 65 -0.85 5.03 14.91
N ILE A 66 -0.54 3.95 15.62
CA ILE A 66 -0.62 3.87 17.10
C ILE A 66 0.12 5.00 17.83
N LYS A 67 1.20 5.51 17.24
CA LYS A 67 1.99 6.61 17.84
C LYS A 67 1.24 7.95 17.87
N ASN A 68 0.34 8.16 16.92
CA ASN A 68 -0.42 9.41 16.78
C ASN A 68 -1.85 9.25 17.33
N SER A 69 -2.47 8.09 17.12
CA SER A 69 -3.85 7.82 17.50
C SER A 69 -4.07 6.36 17.87
N ARG A 70 -4.40 6.12 19.13
CA ARG A 70 -4.81 4.79 19.58
C ARG A 70 -6.15 4.39 19.00
N ILE A 71 -7.05 5.34 18.78
CA ILE A 71 -8.37 5.12 18.19
C ILE A 71 -8.23 4.54 16.78
N ASP A 72 -7.33 5.11 15.97
CA ASP A 72 -7.07 4.63 14.61
C ASP A 72 -6.56 3.19 14.60
N HIS A 73 -5.59 2.90 15.46
CA HIS A 73 -5.05 1.55 15.62
C HIS A 73 -6.15 0.54 16.01
N GLU A 74 -6.95 0.86 17.03
CA GLU A 74 -8.03 0.00 17.51
C GLU A 74 -9.11 -0.18 16.45
N SER A 75 -9.48 0.88 15.72
CA SER A 75 -10.43 0.82 14.60
C SER A 75 -9.96 -0.12 13.49
N MET A 76 -8.69 0.02 13.04
CA MET A 76 -8.15 -0.88 12.02
C MET A 76 -8.22 -2.35 12.44
N LEU A 77 -7.88 -2.65 13.70
CA LEU A 77 -7.85 -4.02 14.21
C LEU A 77 -9.22 -4.61 14.52
N SER A 78 -10.16 -3.78 14.98
CA SER A 78 -11.52 -4.24 15.32
C SER A 78 -12.40 -4.40 14.10
N GLU A 79 -12.25 -3.51 13.11
CA GLU A 79 -13.05 -3.52 11.88
C GLU A 79 -12.42 -4.35 10.76
N GLY A 80 -11.15 -4.76 10.92
CA GLY A 80 -10.42 -5.50 9.89
C GLY A 80 -10.27 -4.68 8.62
N LYS A 81 -9.73 -3.46 8.75
CA LYS A 81 -9.56 -2.54 7.64
C LYS A 81 -8.14 -1.98 7.55
N ALA A 82 -7.74 -1.62 6.34
CA ALA A 82 -6.58 -0.76 6.08
C ALA A 82 -7.06 0.68 6.02
N SER A 83 -6.49 1.59 6.83
CA SER A 83 -6.86 3.01 6.81
C SER A 83 -5.64 3.91 6.82
N ALA A 84 -5.77 5.06 6.17
CA ALA A 84 -4.83 6.17 6.28
C ALA A 84 -5.58 7.50 6.28
N TYR A 85 -5.04 8.46 6.99
CA TYR A 85 -5.72 9.67 7.36
C TYR A 85 -4.98 10.90 6.87
N TYR A 86 -5.73 11.94 6.48
CA TYR A 86 -5.26 13.24 6.02
C TYR A 86 -4.36 13.21 4.78
N ASP A 87 -4.36 14.31 4.07
CA ASP A 87 -3.48 14.56 2.92
C ASP A 87 -2.00 14.72 3.39
N PRO A 88 -1.02 14.12 2.72
CA PRO A 88 -1.12 13.28 1.53
C PRO A 88 -1.23 11.78 1.85
N TRP A 89 -1.25 11.38 3.12
CA TRP A 89 -1.10 9.96 3.53
C TRP A 89 -2.31 9.11 3.20
N LYS A 90 -3.53 9.66 3.26
CA LYS A 90 -4.78 8.96 2.94
C LYS A 90 -4.79 8.37 1.52
N PHE A 91 -4.18 9.05 0.54
CA PHE A 91 -4.11 8.57 -0.83
C PHE A 91 -3.30 7.27 -1.02
N LYS A 92 -2.55 6.85 -0.01
CA LYS A 92 -1.84 5.57 -0.08
C LYS A 92 -2.79 4.38 -0.14
N ILE A 93 -3.99 4.50 0.44
CA ILE A 93 -5.02 3.45 0.41
C ILE A 93 -5.56 3.25 -1.02
N GLU A 94 -5.61 4.28 -1.86
CA GLU A 94 -6.03 4.17 -3.26
C GLU A 94 -5.15 3.25 -4.11
N ARG A 95 -3.95 2.93 -3.60
CA ARG A 95 -2.98 2.08 -4.29
C ARG A 95 -3.25 0.60 -4.11
N LEU A 96 -4.09 0.24 -3.14
CA LEU A 96 -4.45 -1.15 -2.87
C LEU A 96 -5.43 -1.64 -3.93
N GLY A 97 -5.10 -2.75 -4.57
CA GLY A 97 -5.97 -3.49 -5.47
C GLY A 97 -6.72 -4.60 -4.72
N LYS A 98 -7.77 -5.14 -5.35
CA LYS A 98 -8.46 -6.32 -4.84
C LYS A 98 -7.50 -7.51 -4.78
N GLY A 99 -7.43 -8.16 -3.62
CA GLY A 99 -6.56 -9.32 -3.38
C GLY A 99 -5.18 -8.97 -2.86
N ASP A 100 -4.77 -7.69 -2.86
CA ASP A 100 -3.50 -7.27 -2.26
C ASP A 100 -3.46 -7.64 -0.77
N VAL A 101 -2.37 -8.23 -0.32
CA VAL A 101 -2.15 -8.59 1.08
C VAL A 101 -1.60 -7.39 1.84
N VAL A 102 -2.28 -7.00 2.91
CA VAL A 102 -1.88 -5.88 3.75
C VAL A 102 -1.53 -6.37 5.14
N TYR A 103 -0.27 -6.17 5.54
CA TYR A 103 0.22 -6.42 6.89
C TYR A 103 0.08 -5.16 7.73
N LEU A 104 -0.71 -5.22 8.80
CA LEU A 104 -0.87 -4.13 9.74
C LEU A 104 0.29 -4.14 10.75
N TYR A 105 1.10 -3.11 10.71
CA TYR A 105 2.30 -2.98 11.52
C TYR A 105 2.09 -1.99 12.67
N GLN A 106 2.27 -2.45 13.89
CA GLN A 106 2.29 -1.61 15.09
C GLN A 106 3.72 -1.16 15.39
N SER A 107 3.95 0.14 15.37
CA SER A 107 5.27 0.71 15.67
C SER A 107 5.79 0.27 17.03
N GLY A 108 7.02 -0.25 17.05
CA GLY A 108 7.68 -0.77 18.25
C GLY A 108 7.31 -2.19 18.65
N VAL A 109 6.34 -2.80 17.96
CA VAL A 109 5.86 -4.17 18.23
C VAL A 109 6.13 -5.09 17.05
N GLY A 110 5.58 -4.79 15.87
CA GLY A 110 5.69 -5.64 14.68
C GLY A 110 4.38 -5.76 13.91
N ILE A 111 4.27 -6.77 13.06
CA ILE A 111 3.03 -7.10 12.36
C ILE A 111 2.07 -7.73 13.38
N VAL A 112 0.90 -7.11 13.56
CA VAL A 112 -0.14 -7.49 14.53
C VAL A 112 -1.38 -8.11 13.89
N ALA A 113 -1.55 -7.92 12.58
CA ALA A 113 -2.64 -8.51 11.80
C ALA A 113 -2.31 -8.45 10.31
N PHE A 114 -3.06 -9.19 9.50
CA PHE A 114 -3.02 -9.09 8.05
C PHE A 114 -4.36 -9.49 7.43
N GLY A 115 -4.57 -9.15 6.17
CA GLY A 115 -5.73 -9.54 5.39
C GLY A 115 -5.58 -9.16 3.94
N GLU A 116 -6.58 -9.47 3.14
CA GLU A 116 -6.62 -9.24 1.69
C GLU A 116 -7.56 -8.07 1.39
N ALA A 117 -7.07 -7.02 0.73
CA ALA A 117 -7.85 -5.86 0.33
C ALA A 117 -9.04 -6.26 -0.55
N ASP A 118 -10.24 -5.73 -0.26
CA ASP A 118 -11.45 -6.02 -1.05
C ASP A 118 -11.54 -5.21 -2.36
N GLY A 119 -10.65 -4.23 -2.53
CA GLY A 119 -10.58 -3.36 -3.69
C GLY A 119 -11.60 -2.22 -3.69
N LYS A 120 -12.33 -2.01 -2.59
CA LYS A 120 -13.34 -0.97 -2.49
C LYS A 120 -12.87 0.14 -1.55
N LEU A 121 -12.48 1.28 -2.15
CA LEU A 121 -12.14 2.46 -1.38
C LEU A 121 -13.38 3.06 -0.74
N VAL A 122 -13.31 3.28 0.56
CA VAL A 122 -14.30 4.03 1.34
C VAL A 122 -13.67 5.33 1.81
N LYS A 123 -14.36 6.44 1.62
CA LYS A 123 -13.99 7.78 2.10
C LYS A 123 -14.99 8.18 3.16
N SER A 124 -14.52 8.60 4.31
CA SER A 124 -15.36 8.96 5.44
C SER A 124 -14.77 10.12 6.24
N PRO A 125 -15.60 10.82 7.04
CA PRO A 125 -15.08 11.80 7.98
C PRO A 125 -14.14 11.14 9.00
N TYR A 126 -13.00 11.78 9.25
CA TYR A 126 -12.06 11.29 10.25
C TYR A 126 -12.72 11.27 11.63
N GLN A 127 -12.76 10.11 12.25
CA GLN A 127 -13.40 9.85 13.55
C GLN A 127 -14.83 10.41 13.67
N GLY A 128 -15.56 10.49 12.55
CA GLY A 128 -16.93 10.99 12.50
C GLY A 128 -17.06 12.51 12.57
N VAL A 129 -15.97 13.27 12.53
CA VAL A 129 -15.99 14.74 12.53
C VAL A 129 -16.35 15.26 11.15
N LEU A 130 -17.54 15.85 11.00
CA LEU A 130 -18.05 16.32 9.69
C LEU A 130 -17.18 17.41 9.04
N ALA A 131 -16.44 18.19 9.82
CA ALA A 131 -15.50 19.19 9.31
C ALA A 131 -14.29 18.54 8.60
N ASP A 132 -13.96 17.29 8.97
CA ASP A 132 -12.87 16.51 8.39
C ASP A 132 -13.42 15.49 7.37
N ALA A 133 -14.37 15.93 6.55
CA ALA A 133 -14.98 15.12 5.50
C ALA A 133 -13.90 14.54 4.58
N ASP A 134 -14.03 13.25 4.26
CA ASP A 134 -13.10 12.53 3.39
C ASP A 134 -11.62 12.52 3.89
N GLU A 135 -11.38 12.64 5.19
CA GLU A 135 -10.03 12.57 5.75
C GLU A 135 -9.65 11.16 6.27
N ASP A 136 -10.57 10.20 6.30
CA ASP A 136 -10.31 8.77 6.50
C ASP A 136 -10.55 8.00 5.19
N TYR A 137 -9.47 7.55 4.55
CA TYR A 137 -9.54 6.62 3.42
C TYR A 137 -9.30 5.22 3.94
N SER A 138 -10.25 4.34 3.69
CA SER A 138 -10.18 2.97 4.19
C SER A 138 -10.57 1.94 3.14
N MET A 139 -10.11 0.70 3.36
CA MET A 139 -10.44 -0.46 2.55
C MET A 139 -10.57 -1.67 3.47
N LYS A 140 -11.66 -2.44 3.31
CA LYS A 140 -11.88 -3.65 4.10
C LYS A 140 -10.87 -4.72 3.74
N LEU A 141 -10.41 -5.44 4.75
CA LEU A 141 -9.52 -6.59 4.61
C LEU A 141 -10.31 -7.88 4.78
N ASN A 142 -10.48 -8.63 3.69
CA ASN A 142 -11.04 -9.97 3.72
C ASN A 142 -10.04 -10.94 4.35
N ARG A 143 -10.54 -12.08 4.87
CA ARG A 143 -9.70 -13.09 5.54
C ARG A 143 -8.78 -12.48 6.59
N PHE A 144 -9.29 -11.47 7.28
CA PHE A 144 -8.54 -10.75 8.30
C PHE A 144 -8.18 -11.67 9.44
N GLN A 145 -6.90 -11.68 9.82
CA GLN A 145 -6.35 -12.51 10.89
C GLN A 145 -5.43 -11.68 11.78
N LYS A 146 -5.57 -11.84 13.08
CA LYS A 146 -4.63 -11.28 14.05
C LYS A 146 -3.38 -12.14 14.11
N VAL A 147 -2.23 -11.54 14.38
CA VAL A 147 -0.94 -12.22 14.51
C VAL A 147 -0.53 -12.22 15.97
N SER A 148 -0.46 -13.40 16.58
CA SER A 148 -0.08 -13.58 17.98
C SER A 148 0.87 -14.77 18.17
N PRO A 149 2.07 -14.58 18.72
CA PRO A 149 2.68 -13.29 19.03
C PRO A 149 2.95 -12.45 17.75
N PRO A 150 3.01 -11.11 17.86
CA PRO A 150 3.34 -10.25 16.75
C PRO A 150 4.66 -10.59 16.09
N LEU A 151 4.78 -10.40 14.77
CA LEU A 151 6.03 -10.60 14.05
C LEU A 151 6.88 -9.33 14.11
N SER A 152 7.93 -9.36 14.91
CA SER A 152 8.80 -8.21 15.18
C SER A 152 9.62 -7.78 13.95
N ALA A 153 10.11 -6.54 13.95
CA ALA A 153 10.99 -6.03 12.89
C ALA A 153 12.27 -6.88 12.71
N ALA A 154 12.81 -7.43 13.80
CA ALA A 154 13.96 -8.30 13.74
C ALA A 154 13.65 -9.63 13.04
N GLU A 155 12.50 -10.23 13.33
CA GLU A 155 12.04 -11.45 12.67
C GLU A 155 11.70 -11.20 11.20
N ILE A 156 11.07 -10.05 10.87
CA ILE A 156 10.82 -9.65 9.46
C ILE A 156 12.15 -9.61 8.70
N LYS A 157 13.18 -8.97 9.27
CA LYS A 157 14.53 -8.96 8.68
C LYS A 157 15.12 -10.36 8.52
N GLN A 158 14.93 -11.23 9.51
CA GLN A 158 15.41 -12.61 9.45
C GLN A 158 14.73 -13.40 8.34
N VAL A 159 13.41 -13.25 8.20
CA VAL A 159 12.59 -13.97 7.23
C VAL A 159 12.82 -13.49 5.79
N THR A 160 13.01 -12.19 5.59
CA THR A 160 13.12 -11.58 4.26
C THR A 160 14.57 -11.30 3.83
N GLY A 161 15.51 -11.29 4.78
CA GLY A 161 16.88 -10.83 4.54
C GLY A 161 17.02 -9.30 4.42
N ILE A 162 15.91 -8.53 4.47
CA ILE A 162 15.88 -7.10 4.20
C ILE A 162 15.63 -6.31 5.48
N ASN A 163 16.40 -5.23 5.66
CA ASN A 163 16.21 -4.32 6.79
C ASN A 163 15.25 -3.18 6.41
N TYR A 164 13.95 -3.41 6.55
CA TYR A 164 12.93 -2.40 6.23
C TYR A 164 12.92 -1.24 7.24
N VAL A 165 12.58 -0.05 6.74
CA VAL A 165 12.37 1.16 7.55
C VAL A 165 10.86 1.39 7.72
N PHE A 166 10.35 1.16 8.93
CA PHE A 166 8.92 1.21 9.26
C PHE A 166 8.43 2.63 9.66
N MET A 167 8.98 3.67 9.05
CA MET A 167 8.56 5.06 9.33
C MET A 167 7.48 5.58 8.38
N SER A 168 7.28 4.92 7.25
CA SER A 168 6.26 5.30 6.28
C SER A 168 4.87 4.84 6.72
N THR A 169 3.83 5.59 6.33
CA THR A 169 2.44 5.18 6.52
C THR A 169 2.16 3.83 5.85
N MET A 170 2.58 3.67 4.60
CA MET A 170 2.46 2.42 3.86
C MET A 170 3.59 2.31 2.83
N PHE A 171 4.10 1.09 2.62
CA PHE A 171 5.04 0.77 1.55
C PHE A 171 4.80 -0.65 1.01
N GLY A 172 5.18 -0.85 -0.26
CA GLY A 172 5.10 -2.15 -0.91
C GLY A 172 6.28 -3.05 -0.56
N LEU A 173 6.04 -4.34 -0.57
CA LEU A 173 7.05 -5.39 -0.52
C LEU A 173 7.16 -6.03 -1.91
N ASP A 174 8.32 -6.59 -2.21
CA ASP A 174 8.44 -7.53 -3.32
C ASP A 174 7.66 -8.82 -3.00
N ALA A 175 7.27 -9.56 -4.03
CA ALA A 175 6.42 -10.74 -3.88
C ALA A 175 7.08 -11.86 -3.06
N GLU A 176 8.40 -12.00 -3.14
CA GLU A 176 9.16 -13.01 -2.39
C GLU A 176 9.12 -12.69 -0.90
N SER A 177 9.46 -11.47 -0.52
CA SER A 177 9.38 -10.99 0.87
C SER A 177 7.97 -11.07 1.44
N GLY A 178 6.97 -10.66 0.65
CA GLY A 178 5.57 -10.72 1.06
C GLY A 178 5.14 -12.16 1.36
N LYS A 179 5.39 -13.09 0.45
CA LYS A 179 5.09 -14.51 0.61
C LYS A 179 5.85 -15.13 1.80
N ALA A 180 7.13 -14.80 1.95
CA ALA A 180 7.94 -15.30 3.05
C ALA A 180 7.37 -14.91 4.42
N ILE A 181 6.93 -13.63 4.58
CA ILE A 181 6.26 -13.16 5.80
C ILE A 181 4.97 -13.95 6.06
N ARG A 182 4.12 -14.10 5.02
CA ARG A 182 2.85 -14.84 5.15
C ARG A 182 3.07 -16.29 5.57
N ASN A 183 3.96 -16.97 4.88
CA ASN A 183 4.30 -18.37 5.17
C ASN A 183 4.82 -18.51 6.60
N PHE A 184 5.75 -17.64 7.02
CA PHE A 184 6.28 -17.69 8.37
C PHE A 184 5.20 -17.53 9.44
N ILE A 185 4.26 -16.59 9.25
CA ILE A 185 3.14 -16.37 10.19
C ILE A 185 2.26 -17.63 10.28
N VAL A 186 1.91 -18.23 9.13
CA VAL A 186 1.02 -19.39 9.06
C VAL A 186 1.70 -20.65 9.60
N GLU A 187 2.92 -20.95 9.16
CA GLU A 187 3.69 -22.14 9.55
C GLU A 187 4.04 -22.16 11.05
N ASN A 188 4.21 -20.99 11.66
CA ASN A 188 4.46 -20.87 13.10
C ASN A 188 3.17 -20.75 13.94
N GLY A 189 1.99 -20.96 13.34
CA GLY A 189 0.71 -20.94 14.04
C GLY A 189 0.35 -19.59 14.67
N ARG A 190 0.90 -18.48 14.14
CA ARG A 190 0.66 -17.14 14.69
C ARG A 190 -0.62 -16.48 14.14
N ALA A 191 -1.19 -17.01 13.06
CA ALA A 191 -2.45 -16.54 12.50
C ALA A 191 -3.62 -17.10 13.34
N GLY A 192 -4.42 -16.20 13.93
CA GLY A 192 -5.60 -16.54 14.71
C GLY A 192 -6.86 -15.84 14.18
N PHE A 193 -7.99 -16.50 14.31
CA PHE A 193 -9.31 -15.95 13.97
C PHE A 193 -9.84 -15.05 15.08
#